data_3921d3e16c84677316387b34d7c3da52
#
_entry.id   3921d3e16c84677316387b34d7c3da52
#
_cell.length_a   1.000
_cell.length_b   1.000
_cell.length_c   1.000
_cell.angle_alpha   90.00
_cell.angle_beta   90.00
_cell.angle_gamma   90.00
#
_symmetry.space_group_name_H-M   'P 1'
#
loop_
_entity.id
_entity.type
_entity.pdbx_description
1 polymer ?
#
loop_
_entity_poly.entity_id
_entity_poly.type
_entity_poly.pdbx_seq_one_letter_code
_entity_poly.pdbx_strand_id
1 'polypeptide(L)'
;MKSIKLLALFSACLLAGSSTVFAEEQASDAWKKLVRSPRFNKRPTFQFVENDPNLPNVFLYGDSISIAYTDATRAALKGKANVYRLYCNGGDSSSVITKMKTMHDTMRNPQLAGHWDFDWDVIHFNVGLHDLKYMNGKKLDRVNGKQVTSPADYEKNLRAIIAYLKELAPKAKLIFVTTTPVPEGEAGRINGDAAKYNQVALKVLKDYPEIGVNDLYAFTKPHHAKWWTKPGNVHFNSEGATAQGKESARVIEQELKKRD
;
A
#
# COMPACT_ATOMS: atom_id res chain seq x y z
N MET A 1 -31.05 74.05 -2.46
CA MET A 1 -30.84 73.13 -1.33
C MET A 1 -31.16 71.73 -1.82
N LYS A 2 -30.14 70.92 -2.17
CA LYS A 2 -30.31 69.52 -2.61
C LYS A 2 -29.62 68.60 -1.59
N SER A 3 -30.41 67.79 -0.91
CA SER A 3 -29.94 66.80 0.06
C SER A 3 -29.36 65.61 -0.68
N ILE A 4 -28.09 65.30 -0.40
CA ILE A 4 -27.45 64.09 -0.86
C ILE A 4 -27.66 63.00 0.17
N LYS A 5 -28.37 61.92 -0.18
CA LYS A 5 -28.49 60.71 0.61
C LYS A 5 -27.27 59.81 0.38
N LEU A 6 -26.51 59.60 1.44
CA LEU A 6 -25.36 58.70 1.45
C LEU A 6 -25.89 57.26 1.62
N LEU A 7 -25.64 56.44 0.62
CA LEU A 7 -25.99 55.00 0.64
C LEU A 7 -24.79 54.23 1.22
N ALA A 8 -24.95 53.69 2.42
CA ALA A 8 -23.96 52.82 3.03
C ALA A 8 -24.11 51.39 2.44
N LEU A 9 -23.14 50.98 1.63
CA LEU A 9 -22.97 49.56 1.24
C LEU A 9 -22.33 48.81 2.41
N PHE A 10 -23.10 47.96 3.05
CA PHE A 10 -22.56 46.93 3.93
C PHE A 10 -22.02 45.79 3.06
N SER A 11 -20.70 45.67 3.03
CA SER A 11 -20.00 44.52 2.42
C SER A 11 -20.10 43.33 3.38
N ALA A 12 -20.95 42.40 3.05
CA ALA A 12 -20.97 41.09 3.72
C ALA A 12 -19.91 40.20 3.05
N CYS A 13 -18.72 40.21 3.61
CA CYS A 13 -17.64 39.29 3.21
C CYS A 13 -17.33 38.32 4.34
N LEU A 14 -17.43 37.06 4.02
CA LEU A 14 -16.66 35.91 4.51
C LEU A 14 -16.91 35.36 5.93
N LEU A 15 -17.60 34.24 5.92
CA LEU A 15 -17.37 33.13 6.86
C LEU A 15 -17.52 31.77 6.14
N ALA A 16 -16.79 31.57 5.05
CA ALA A 16 -16.79 30.29 4.34
C ALA A 16 -15.47 29.50 4.49
N GLY A 17 -14.47 30.04 5.19
CA GLY A 17 -13.14 29.44 5.20
C GLY A 17 -12.80 28.53 6.37
N SER A 18 -13.59 28.59 7.47
CA SER A 18 -13.25 27.82 8.69
C SER A 18 -13.93 26.45 8.81
N SER A 19 -15.06 26.25 8.16
CA SER A 19 -15.80 24.98 8.25
C SER A 19 -15.15 23.83 7.47
N THR A 20 -14.51 24.11 6.35
CA THR A 20 -13.84 23.09 5.55
C THR A 20 -12.59 22.51 6.22
N VAL A 21 -11.78 23.37 6.88
CA VAL A 21 -10.56 22.93 7.58
C VAL A 21 -10.91 22.09 8.82
N PHE A 22 -11.93 22.46 9.56
CA PHE A 22 -12.38 21.67 10.73
C PHE A 22 -13.03 20.35 10.32
N ALA A 23 -13.79 20.30 9.23
CA ALA A 23 -14.39 19.08 8.70
C ALA A 23 -13.31 18.11 8.17
N GLU A 24 -12.29 18.62 7.46
CA GLU A 24 -11.17 17.84 6.96
C GLU A 24 -10.30 17.30 8.11
N GLU A 25 -10.12 18.07 9.18
CA GLU A 25 -9.42 17.64 10.38
C GLU A 25 -10.16 16.53 11.15
N GLN A 26 -11.47 16.59 11.26
CA GLN A 26 -12.30 15.54 11.85
C GLN A 26 -12.38 14.30 10.95
N ALA A 27 -12.50 14.48 9.64
CA ALA A 27 -12.64 13.37 8.68
C ALA A 27 -11.48 12.38 8.69
N SER A 28 -10.35 12.70 9.32
CA SER A 28 -9.16 11.85 9.36
C SER A 28 -8.81 11.28 10.74
N ASP A 29 -9.69 11.37 11.74
CA ASP A 29 -9.35 10.98 13.12
C ASP A 29 -9.00 9.50 13.27
N ALA A 30 -9.75 8.61 12.62
CA ALA A 30 -9.43 7.18 12.59
C ALA A 30 -8.03 6.94 12.00
N TRP A 31 -7.72 7.60 10.89
CA TRP A 31 -6.42 7.47 10.22
C TRP A 31 -5.27 8.05 11.05
N LYS A 32 -5.46 9.20 11.70
CA LYS A 32 -4.46 9.84 12.59
C LYS A 32 -4.08 8.94 13.76
N LYS A 33 -5.01 8.13 14.28
CA LYS A 33 -4.70 7.14 15.34
C LYS A 33 -3.72 6.07 14.86
N LEU A 34 -3.68 5.76 13.57
CA LEU A 34 -2.81 4.74 12.98
C LEU A 34 -1.47 5.33 12.53
N VAL A 35 -1.47 6.46 11.81
CA VAL A 35 -0.29 7.05 11.21
C VAL A 35 0.38 8.04 12.18
N ARG A 36 0.87 7.52 13.31
CA ARG A 36 1.52 8.34 14.34
C ARG A 36 3.00 8.62 14.10
N SER A 37 3.65 7.81 13.28
CA SER A 37 5.08 7.95 13.04
C SER A 37 5.42 9.24 12.30
N PRO A 38 6.31 10.11 12.83
CA PRO A 38 6.78 11.31 12.11
C PRO A 38 7.42 10.99 10.75
N ARG A 39 7.87 9.75 10.57
CA ARG A 39 8.42 9.26 9.29
C ARG A 39 7.36 9.13 8.21
N PHE A 40 6.10 8.90 8.58
CA PHE A 40 5.01 8.59 7.66
C PHE A 40 3.97 9.70 7.54
N ASN A 41 3.57 10.33 8.64
CA ASN A 41 2.45 11.27 8.69
C ASN A 41 2.58 12.50 7.77
N LYS A 42 3.81 12.86 7.39
CA LYS A 42 4.08 13.99 6.47
C LYS A 42 4.24 13.55 5.00
N ARG A 43 4.20 12.25 4.69
CA ARG A 43 4.39 11.76 3.32
C ARG A 43 3.06 11.70 2.58
N PRO A 44 2.97 12.16 1.32
CA PRO A 44 1.76 12.08 0.49
C PRO A 44 1.16 10.67 0.46
N THR A 45 2.01 9.66 0.36
CA THR A 45 1.64 8.24 0.37
C THR A 45 0.78 7.82 1.58
N PHE A 46 0.94 8.50 2.73
CA PHE A 46 0.22 8.20 3.97
C PHE A 46 -0.84 9.23 4.33
N GLN A 47 -1.21 10.12 3.42
CA GLN A 47 -2.34 11.02 3.64
C GLN A 47 -3.65 10.23 3.65
N PHE A 48 -4.62 10.74 4.41
CA PHE A 48 -5.97 10.20 4.43
C PHE A 48 -6.56 10.23 3.02
N VAL A 49 -7.31 9.20 2.68
CA VAL A 49 -8.05 9.12 1.41
C VAL A 49 -9.53 9.17 1.75
N GLU A 50 -10.18 10.24 1.32
CA GLU A 50 -11.63 10.36 1.39
C GLU A 50 -12.27 9.38 0.41
N ASN A 51 -13.34 8.72 0.84
CA ASN A 51 -14.04 7.74 0.00
C ASN A 51 -14.99 8.45 -0.97
N ASP A 52 -14.84 8.20 -2.26
CA ASP A 52 -15.90 8.48 -3.25
C ASP A 52 -16.76 7.22 -3.39
N PRO A 53 -18.03 7.25 -2.96
CA PRO A 53 -18.90 6.07 -2.99
C PRO A 53 -19.24 5.57 -4.40
N ASN A 54 -18.94 6.36 -5.42
CA ASN A 54 -19.16 5.99 -6.82
C ASN A 54 -17.98 5.21 -7.44
N LEU A 55 -16.86 5.09 -6.69
CA LEU A 55 -15.65 4.44 -7.18
C LEU A 55 -15.35 3.14 -6.38
N PRO A 56 -14.81 2.12 -7.04
CA PRO A 56 -14.38 0.91 -6.36
C PRO A 56 -13.23 1.18 -5.38
N ASN A 57 -13.16 0.39 -4.30
CA ASN A 57 -12.20 0.53 -3.22
C ASN A 57 -11.06 -0.49 -3.37
N VAL A 58 -9.86 0.01 -3.55
CA VAL A 58 -8.63 -0.76 -3.75
C VAL A 58 -7.72 -0.60 -2.55
N PHE A 59 -7.27 -1.71 -1.99
CA PHE A 59 -6.32 -1.72 -0.88
C PHE A 59 -4.95 -2.21 -1.31
N LEU A 60 -3.89 -1.46 -0.98
CA LEU A 60 -2.50 -1.83 -1.22
C LEU A 60 -1.82 -2.26 0.09
N TYR A 61 -1.46 -3.53 0.20
CA TYR A 61 -0.59 -4.04 1.27
C TYR A 61 0.81 -4.27 0.73
N GLY A 62 1.82 -3.83 1.46
CA GLY A 62 3.21 -4.15 1.15
C GLY A 62 4.20 -3.30 1.94
N ASP A 63 5.48 -3.54 1.68
CA ASP A 63 6.61 -2.94 2.37
C ASP A 63 7.07 -1.59 1.76
N SER A 64 8.36 -1.28 1.90
CA SER A 64 8.96 -0.03 1.41
C SER A 64 8.88 0.13 -0.12
N ILE A 65 8.83 -0.97 -0.87
CA ILE A 65 8.68 -0.93 -2.32
C ILE A 65 7.28 -0.42 -2.66
N SER A 66 6.24 -0.97 -2.01
CA SER A 66 4.86 -0.50 -2.21
C SER A 66 4.67 0.95 -1.75
N ILE A 67 5.34 1.35 -0.67
CA ILE A 67 5.34 2.75 -0.21
C ILE A 67 5.83 3.68 -1.33
N ALA A 68 6.87 3.28 -2.04
CA ALA A 68 7.46 4.11 -3.09
C ALA A 68 6.54 4.25 -4.32
N TYR A 69 5.81 3.20 -4.71
CA TYR A 69 4.98 3.24 -5.91
C TYR A 69 3.52 3.65 -5.67
N THR A 70 3.04 3.74 -4.41
CA THR A 70 1.63 4.03 -4.10
C THR A 70 1.12 5.32 -4.76
N ASP A 71 1.87 6.41 -4.71
CA ASP A 71 1.41 7.70 -5.25
C ASP A 71 1.27 7.65 -6.77
N ALA A 72 2.15 6.91 -7.47
CA ALA A 72 2.02 6.68 -8.91
C ALA A 72 0.82 5.78 -9.24
N THR A 73 0.51 4.78 -8.40
CA THR A 73 -0.69 3.95 -8.54
C THR A 73 -1.96 4.80 -8.36
N ARG A 74 -2.00 5.65 -7.33
CA ARG A 74 -3.10 6.60 -7.11
C ARG A 74 -3.30 7.54 -8.30
N ALA A 75 -2.22 8.10 -8.83
CA ALA A 75 -2.27 8.99 -9.98
C ALA A 75 -2.84 8.30 -11.24
N ALA A 76 -2.45 7.05 -11.48
CA ALA A 76 -2.90 6.27 -12.64
C ALA A 76 -4.37 5.80 -12.52
N LEU A 77 -4.87 5.62 -11.28
CA LEU A 77 -6.27 5.22 -10.99
C LEU A 77 -7.15 6.41 -10.60
N LYS A 78 -6.69 7.65 -10.71
CA LYS A 78 -7.48 8.84 -10.38
C LYS A 78 -8.79 8.87 -11.16
N GLY A 79 -9.92 9.01 -10.45
CA GLY A 79 -11.27 8.99 -11.03
C GLY A 79 -11.74 7.60 -11.50
N LYS A 80 -10.97 6.53 -11.19
CA LYS A 80 -11.31 5.14 -11.52
C LYS A 80 -11.43 4.26 -10.28
N ALA A 81 -10.72 4.58 -9.20
CA ALA A 81 -10.78 3.85 -7.94
C ALA A 81 -10.30 4.71 -6.77
N ASN A 82 -10.84 4.46 -5.58
CA ASN A 82 -10.26 4.91 -4.31
C ASN A 82 -9.09 3.98 -3.97
N VAL A 83 -7.89 4.52 -3.80
CA VAL A 83 -6.70 3.71 -3.54
C VAL A 83 -6.16 3.97 -2.14
N TYR A 84 -6.39 3.03 -1.27
CA TYR A 84 -5.94 3.01 0.12
C TYR A 84 -4.66 2.19 0.27
N ARG A 85 -3.99 2.36 1.39
CA ARG A 85 -2.83 1.55 1.72
C ARG A 85 -2.74 1.25 3.21
N LEU A 86 -1.87 0.28 3.56
CA LEU A 86 -1.52 0.02 4.95
C LEU A 86 -0.90 1.27 5.60
N TYR A 87 -1.27 1.55 6.84
CA TYR A 87 -0.84 2.71 7.63
C TYR A 87 0.66 2.75 7.96
N CYS A 88 1.39 1.68 7.71
CA CYS A 88 2.83 1.54 8.00
C CYS A 88 3.54 0.70 6.93
N ASN A 89 4.81 0.35 7.18
CA ASN A 89 5.52 -0.66 6.40
C ASN A 89 4.97 -2.05 6.71
N GLY A 90 4.62 -2.82 5.66
CA GLY A 90 4.04 -4.15 5.77
C GLY A 90 4.93 -5.15 6.51
N GLY A 91 6.26 -5.07 6.32
CA GLY A 91 7.21 -5.97 6.95
C GLY A 91 7.20 -7.38 6.36
N ASP A 92 7.50 -8.36 7.19
CA ASP A 92 7.49 -9.78 6.83
C ASP A 92 6.09 -10.42 6.93
N SER A 93 5.95 -11.61 6.37
CA SER A 93 4.66 -12.32 6.26
C SER A 93 4.01 -12.65 7.62
N SER A 94 4.79 -12.81 8.70
CA SER A 94 4.26 -13.13 10.03
C SER A 94 3.47 -11.96 10.64
N SER A 95 3.75 -10.72 10.21
CA SER A 95 3.16 -9.50 10.77
C SER A 95 1.87 -9.04 10.06
N VAL A 96 1.51 -9.63 8.91
CA VAL A 96 0.41 -9.18 8.05
C VAL A 96 -0.93 -9.14 8.77
N ILE A 97 -1.35 -10.28 9.32
CA ILE A 97 -2.68 -10.44 9.93
C ILE A 97 -2.84 -9.46 11.09
N THR A 98 -1.83 -9.35 11.95
CA THR A 98 -1.88 -8.42 13.10
C THR A 98 -2.02 -6.97 12.64
N LYS A 99 -1.24 -6.55 11.63
CA LYS A 99 -1.32 -5.18 11.11
C LYS A 99 -2.65 -4.89 10.43
N MET A 100 -3.15 -5.85 9.66
CA MET A 100 -4.47 -5.73 9.01
C MET A 100 -5.59 -5.63 10.03
N LYS A 101 -5.58 -6.48 11.08
CA LYS A 101 -6.55 -6.39 12.18
C LYS A 101 -6.50 -5.03 12.86
N THR A 102 -5.30 -4.58 13.29
CA THR A 102 -5.13 -3.27 13.93
C THR A 102 -5.70 -2.14 13.08
N MET A 103 -5.43 -2.17 11.78
CA MET A 103 -5.95 -1.15 10.86
C MET A 103 -7.47 -1.26 10.72
N HIS A 104 -7.98 -2.46 10.48
CA HIS A 104 -9.39 -2.70 10.28
C HIS A 104 -10.21 -2.31 11.52
N ASP A 105 -9.78 -2.74 12.72
CA ASP A 105 -10.46 -2.40 13.98
C ASP A 105 -10.52 -0.89 14.24
N THR A 106 -9.43 -0.17 13.87
CA THR A 106 -9.39 1.28 14.03
C THR A 106 -10.25 1.99 12.97
N MET A 107 -10.11 1.59 11.71
CA MET A 107 -10.80 2.26 10.60
C MET A 107 -12.29 1.89 10.49
N ARG A 108 -12.73 0.79 11.07
CA ARG A 108 -14.15 0.38 11.15
C ARG A 108 -14.85 0.84 12.42
N ASN A 109 -14.17 1.58 13.29
CA ASN A 109 -14.79 2.10 14.51
C ASN A 109 -15.72 3.28 14.19
N PRO A 110 -17.06 3.12 14.30
CA PRO A 110 -18.03 4.15 13.92
C PRO A 110 -18.00 5.40 14.84
N GLN A 111 -17.29 5.32 15.98
CA GLN A 111 -17.10 6.45 16.88
C GLN A 111 -15.98 7.40 16.43
N LEU A 112 -15.23 7.03 15.39
CA LEU A 112 -14.11 7.82 14.86
C LEU A 112 -14.50 8.45 13.53
N ALA A 113 -14.33 9.75 13.41
CA ALA A 113 -14.49 10.44 12.14
C ALA A 113 -13.52 9.87 11.10
N GLY A 114 -13.99 9.73 9.86
CA GLY A 114 -13.24 9.13 8.76
C GLY A 114 -13.09 7.61 8.86
N HIS A 115 -13.95 6.93 9.65
CA HIS A 115 -14.02 5.48 9.63
C HIS A 115 -14.49 4.96 8.26
N TRP A 116 -14.18 3.70 7.99
CA TRP A 116 -14.60 3.02 6.77
C TRP A 116 -15.90 2.26 6.97
N ASP A 117 -16.88 2.50 6.10
CA ASP A 117 -18.19 1.84 6.04
C ASP A 117 -18.44 1.13 4.71
N PHE A 118 -17.38 0.90 3.94
CA PHE A 118 -17.39 0.30 2.61
C PHE A 118 -16.66 -1.06 2.58
N ASP A 119 -16.93 -1.87 1.56
CA ASP A 119 -16.22 -3.11 1.28
C ASP A 119 -15.05 -2.89 0.31
N TRP A 120 -14.07 -3.82 0.33
CA TRP A 120 -12.98 -3.85 -0.62
C TRP A 120 -13.42 -4.50 -1.94
N ASP A 121 -13.05 -3.92 -3.05
CA ASP A 121 -13.24 -4.47 -4.39
C ASP A 121 -11.98 -5.21 -4.87
N VAL A 122 -10.81 -4.68 -4.54
CA VAL A 122 -9.51 -5.29 -4.84
C VAL A 122 -8.58 -5.16 -3.63
N ILE A 123 -7.91 -6.26 -3.29
CA ILE A 123 -6.77 -6.24 -2.36
C ILE A 123 -5.53 -6.68 -3.12
N HIS A 124 -4.60 -5.75 -3.32
CA HIS A 124 -3.31 -5.94 -3.98
C HIS A 124 -2.23 -6.04 -2.90
N PHE A 125 -1.64 -7.22 -2.70
CA PHE A 125 -0.77 -7.47 -1.56
C PHE A 125 0.56 -8.10 -1.93
N ASN A 126 1.63 -7.64 -1.25
CA ASN A 126 2.99 -8.12 -1.37
C ASN A 126 3.59 -8.46 0.00
N VAL A 127 4.25 -9.59 0.07
CA VAL A 127 5.15 -10.00 1.16
C VAL A 127 6.32 -10.79 0.57
N GLY A 128 7.47 -10.79 1.23
CA GLY A 128 8.63 -11.58 0.82
C GLY A 128 9.95 -10.84 1.05
N LEU A 129 10.09 -9.58 0.64
CA LEU A 129 11.36 -8.86 0.73
C LEU A 129 11.88 -8.69 2.17
N HIS A 130 11.00 -8.69 3.16
CA HIS A 130 11.35 -8.70 4.58
C HIS A 130 11.51 -10.12 5.14
N ASP A 131 10.89 -11.11 4.55
CA ASP A 131 11.00 -12.52 4.91
C ASP A 131 12.39 -13.08 4.60
N LEU A 132 12.84 -12.83 3.38
CA LEU A 132 14.09 -13.37 2.83
C LEU A 132 15.37 -12.68 3.36
N LYS A 133 15.25 -11.59 4.14
CA LYS A 133 16.43 -10.92 4.70
C LYS A 133 17.06 -11.68 5.86
N TYR A 134 18.36 -11.52 5.99
CA TYR A 134 19.17 -12.08 7.07
C TYR A 134 19.48 -11.00 8.11
N MET A 135 19.24 -11.30 9.37
CA MET A 135 19.43 -10.39 10.51
C MET A 135 20.38 -10.99 11.55
N ASN A 136 21.32 -10.17 12.03
CA ASN A 136 22.11 -10.44 13.21
C ASN A 136 21.73 -9.39 14.28
N GLY A 137 20.88 -9.80 15.21
CA GLY A 137 20.17 -8.86 16.09
C GLY A 137 19.32 -7.87 15.27
N LYS A 138 19.62 -6.57 15.38
CA LYS A 138 18.91 -5.51 14.65
C LYS A 138 19.61 -5.08 13.35
N LYS A 139 20.72 -5.71 12.97
CA LYS A 139 21.51 -5.35 11.79
C LYS A 139 21.28 -6.33 10.65
N LEU A 140 21.25 -5.80 9.43
CA LEU A 140 21.30 -6.62 8.22
C LEU A 140 22.68 -7.29 8.12
N ASP A 141 22.70 -8.62 7.98
CA ASP A 141 23.95 -9.39 7.89
C ASP A 141 23.68 -10.69 7.13
N ARG A 142 23.98 -10.70 5.85
CA ARG A 142 23.77 -11.88 4.98
C ARG A 142 24.76 -13.02 5.23
N VAL A 143 25.84 -12.77 5.99
CA VAL A 143 26.92 -13.76 6.24
C VAL A 143 26.68 -14.48 7.56
N ASN A 144 26.45 -13.72 8.65
CA ASN A 144 26.33 -14.27 10.01
C ASN A 144 24.88 -14.17 10.55
N GLY A 145 23.98 -13.57 9.78
CA GLY A 145 22.58 -13.39 10.19
C GLY A 145 21.75 -14.65 10.00
N LYS A 146 20.61 -14.68 10.70
CA LYS A 146 19.54 -15.66 10.46
C LYS A 146 18.48 -15.08 9.54
N GLN A 147 17.97 -15.90 8.64
CA GLN A 147 16.86 -15.52 7.78
C GLN A 147 15.61 -15.24 8.63
N VAL A 148 14.89 -14.15 8.34
CA VAL A 148 13.73 -13.71 9.15
C VAL A 148 12.62 -14.72 9.11
N THR A 149 12.29 -15.22 7.91
CA THR A 149 11.25 -16.24 7.72
C THR A 149 11.79 -17.28 6.76
N SER A 150 11.79 -18.56 7.16
CA SER A 150 12.19 -19.64 6.26
C SER A 150 11.20 -19.77 5.09
N PRO A 151 11.60 -20.36 3.94
CA PRO A 151 10.67 -20.64 2.84
C PRO A 151 9.45 -21.48 3.26
N ALA A 152 9.63 -22.42 4.20
CA ALA A 152 8.54 -23.24 4.71
C ALA A 152 7.56 -22.44 5.59
N ASP A 153 8.08 -21.58 6.48
CA ASP A 153 7.24 -20.70 7.29
C ASP A 153 6.56 -19.63 6.42
N TYR A 154 7.25 -19.15 5.38
CA TYR A 154 6.67 -18.24 4.40
C TYR A 154 5.48 -18.86 3.66
N GLU A 155 5.59 -20.13 3.21
CA GLU A 155 4.48 -20.88 2.60
C GLU A 155 3.29 -20.95 3.56
N LYS A 156 3.54 -21.33 4.83
CA LYS A 156 2.50 -21.42 5.87
C LYS A 156 1.84 -20.06 6.12
N ASN A 157 2.65 -19.01 6.26
CA ASN A 157 2.15 -17.64 6.51
C ASN A 157 1.33 -17.13 5.33
N LEU A 158 1.76 -17.38 4.08
CA LEU A 158 1.03 -16.95 2.90
C LEU A 158 -0.35 -17.61 2.80
N ARG A 159 -0.46 -18.91 3.11
CA ARG A 159 -1.75 -19.61 3.18
C ARG A 159 -2.67 -18.98 4.24
N ALA A 160 -2.13 -18.67 5.41
CA ALA A 160 -2.89 -18.02 6.48
C ALA A 160 -3.33 -16.61 6.09
N ILE A 161 -2.46 -15.84 5.41
CA ILE A 161 -2.79 -14.51 4.88
C ILE A 161 -3.94 -14.60 3.86
N ILE A 162 -3.87 -15.51 2.90
CA ILE A 162 -4.91 -15.70 1.89
C ILE A 162 -6.25 -16.04 2.56
N ALA A 163 -6.26 -17.01 3.50
CA ALA A 163 -7.46 -17.37 4.23
C ALA A 163 -8.07 -16.18 4.97
N TYR A 164 -7.22 -15.40 5.67
CA TYR A 164 -7.64 -14.20 6.39
C TYR A 164 -8.20 -13.12 5.44
N LEU A 165 -7.56 -12.87 4.30
CA LEU A 165 -8.02 -11.85 3.34
C LEU A 165 -9.36 -12.25 2.70
N LYS A 166 -9.57 -13.53 2.44
CA LYS A 166 -10.86 -14.06 1.93
C LYS A 166 -11.98 -13.96 2.97
N GLU A 167 -11.67 -14.13 4.25
CA GLU A 167 -12.61 -13.90 5.35
C GLU A 167 -12.91 -12.41 5.53
N LEU A 168 -11.89 -11.56 5.52
CA LEU A 168 -12.00 -10.12 5.71
C LEU A 168 -12.82 -9.43 4.60
N ALA A 169 -12.63 -9.89 3.36
CA ALA A 169 -13.21 -9.27 2.17
C ALA A 169 -13.64 -10.35 1.16
N PRO A 170 -14.75 -11.08 1.43
CA PRO A 170 -15.13 -12.25 0.64
C PRO A 170 -15.49 -11.95 -0.81
N LYS A 171 -15.82 -10.69 -1.13
CA LYS A 171 -16.15 -10.22 -2.48
C LYS A 171 -14.96 -9.61 -3.21
N ALA A 172 -13.87 -9.30 -2.50
CA ALA A 172 -12.71 -8.65 -3.10
C ALA A 172 -11.93 -9.58 -4.03
N LYS A 173 -11.48 -9.05 -5.16
CA LYS A 173 -10.46 -9.71 -5.97
C LYS A 173 -9.12 -9.56 -5.28
N LEU A 174 -8.43 -10.67 -5.06
CA LEU A 174 -7.08 -10.68 -4.49
C LEU A 174 -6.06 -10.67 -5.63
N ILE A 175 -5.02 -9.84 -5.49
CA ILE A 175 -3.88 -9.79 -6.41
C ILE A 175 -2.61 -9.95 -5.57
N PHE A 176 -1.92 -11.06 -5.75
CA PHE A 176 -0.59 -11.24 -5.17
C PHE A 176 0.45 -10.53 -6.03
N VAL A 177 1.40 -9.84 -5.38
CA VAL A 177 2.48 -9.14 -6.06
C VAL A 177 3.80 -9.85 -5.76
N THR A 178 4.52 -10.27 -6.79
CA THR A 178 5.82 -10.92 -6.61
C THR A 178 6.84 -9.95 -6.00
N THR A 179 7.69 -10.49 -5.12
CA THR A 179 8.81 -9.75 -4.53
C THR A 179 9.82 -9.38 -5.60
N THR A 180 10.18 -8.10 -5.65
CA THR A 180 11.16 -7.58 -6.62
C THR A 180 12.56 -8.17 -6.40
N PRO A 181 13.40 -8.26 -7.45
CA PRO A 181 14.72 -8.85 -7.32
C PRO A 181 15.62 -8.14 -6.30
N VAL A 182 16.56 -8.89 -5.74
CA VAL A 182 17.63 -8.40 -4.85
C VAL A 182 18.89 -8.21 -5.66
N PRO A 183 19.55 -7.04 -5.62
CA PRO A 183 20.82 -6.82 -6.28
C PRO A 183 21.98 -7.57 -5.60
N GLU A 184 23.04 -7.84 -6.35
CA GLU A 184 24.31 -8.27 -5.76
C GLU A 184 24.85 -7.19 -4.81
N GLY A 185 25.57 -7.64 -3.77
CA GLY A 185 26.16 -6.70 -2.79
C GLY A 185 25.17 -6.12 -1.77
N GLU A 186 23.88 -6.50 -1.78
CA GLU A 186 22.93 -6.10 -0.73
C GLU A 186 23.37 -6.64 0.62
N ALA A 187 23.27 -5.79 1.67
CA ALA A 187 23.88 -6.07 2.99
C ALA A 187 23.23 -7.25 3.74
N GLY A 188 21.93 -7.42 3.60
CA GLY A 188 21.16 -8.41 4.37
C GLY A 188 20.33 -9.36 3.55
N ARG A 189 20.54 -9.43 2.24
CA ARG A 189 19.80 -10.33 1.35
C ARG A 189 20.75 -10.98 0.34
N ILE A 190 20.38 -12.15 -0.14
CA ILE A 190 21.15 -12.90 -1.12
C ILE A 190 20.48 -12.75 -2.49
N ASN A 191 21.28 -12.40 -3.51
CA ASN A 191 20.80 -12.40 -4.90
C ASN A 191 20.22 -13.78 -5.25
N GLY A 192 19.04 -13.79 -5.88
CA GLY A 192 18.32 -15.01 -6.23
C GLY A 192 17.30 -15.48 -5.18
N ASP A 193 17.40 -15.06 -3.92
CA ASP A 193 16.42 -15.48 -2.90
C ASP A 193 14.99 -14.96 -3.19
N ALA A 194 14.85 -13.76 -3.78
CA ALA A 194 13.55 -13.28 -4.20
C ALA A 194 12.86 -14.21 -5.21
N ALA A 195 13.61 -14.78 -6.15
CA ALA A 195 13.07 -15.77 -7.09
C ALA A 195 12.59 -17.05 -6.37
N LYS A 196 13.35 -17.52 -5.36
CA LYS A 196 12.96 -18.70 -4.56
C LYS A 196 11.66 -18.45 -3.79
N TYR A 197 11.53 -17.29 -3.14
CA TYR A 197 10.31 -16.93 -2.41
C TYR A 197 9.13 -16.75 -3.35
N ASN A 198 9.31 -16.16 -4.51
CA ASN A 198 8.29 -16.07 -5.54
C ASN A 198 7.86 -17.45 -6.06
N GLN A 199 8.79 -18.41 -6.23
CA GLN A 199 8.44 -19.79 -6.57
C GLN A 199 7.57 -20.46 -5.50
N VAL A 200 7.88 -20.26 -4.22
CA VAL A 200 7.04 -20.74 -3.10
C VAL A 200 5.65 -20.11 -3.17
N ALA A 201 5.58 -18.78 -3.35
CA ALA A 201 4.30 -18.09 -3.46
C ALA A 201 3.47 -18.58 -4.64
N LEU A 202 4.07 -18.68 -5.83
CA LEU A 202 3.38 -19.16 -7.03
C LEU A 202 2.94 -20.62 -6.91
N LYS A 203 3.69 -21.46 -6.16
CA LYS A 203 3.24 -22.83 -5.80
C LYS A 203 1.98 -22.80 -4.95
N VAL A 204 1.95 -21.94 -3.92
CA VAL A 204 0.73 -21.76 -3.08
C VAL A 204 -0.44 -21.29 -3.94
N LEU A 205 -0.23 -20.32 -4.82
CA LEU A 205 -1.29 -19.74 -5.65
C LEU A 205 -1.90 -20.73 -6.67
N LYS A 206 -1.25 -21.86 -6.96
CA LYS A 206 -1.88 -22.93 -7.75
C LYS A 206 -3.14 -23.51 -7.09
N ASP A 207 -3.21 -23.45 -5.76
CA ASP A 207 -4.38 -23.88 -4.98
C ASP A 207 -5.48 -22.80 -4.90
N TYR A 208 -5.20 -21.60 -5.45
CA TYR A 208 -6.09 -20.42 -5.45
C TYR A 208 -6.10 -19.74 -6.83
N PRO A 209 -6.59 -20.41 -7.88
CA PRO A 209 -6.51 -19.93 -9.27
C PRO A 209 -7.28 -18.62 -9.52
N GLU A 210 -8.18 -18.25 -8.61
CA GLU A 210 -8.92 -16.99 -8.64
C GLU A 210 -8.07 -15.77 -8.23
N ILE A 211 -6.91 -15.98 -7.60
CA ILE A 211 -6.02 -14.90 -7.18
C ILE A 211 -5.16 -14.44 -8.36
N GLY A 212 -5.30 -13.18 -8.73
CA GLY A 212 -4.47 -12.56 -9.76
C GLY A 212 -3.00 -12.44 -9.33
N VAL A 213 -2.09 -12.34 -10.30
CA VAL A 213 -0.66 -12.13 -10.06
C VAL A 213 -0.20 -10.87 -10.78
N ASN A 214 0.39 -9.94 -10.02
CA ASN A 214 1.19 -8.84 -10.55
C ASN A 214 2.67 -9.20 -10.45
N ASP A 215 3.28 -9.61 -11.55
CA ASP A 215 4.68 -10.05 -11.57
C ASP A 215 5.67 -8.89 -11.64
N LEU A 216 5.79 -8.14 -10.54
CA LEU A 216 6.78 -7.06 -10.42
C LEU A 216 8.22 -7.57 -10.43
N TYR A 217 8.47 -8.85 -10.12
CA TYR A 217 9.80 -9.44 -10.28
C TYR A 217 10.23 -9.44 -11.75
N ALA A 218 9.44 -10.05 -12.62
CA ALA A 218 9.73 -10.10 -14.05
C ALA A 218 9.70 -8.69 -14.68
N PHE A 219 8.75 -7.85 -14.28
CA PHE A 219 8.62 -6.49 -14.78
C PHE A 219 9.85 -5.62 -14.48
N THR A 220 10.40 -5.69 -13.26
CA THR A 220 11.52 -4.82 -12.86
C THR A 220 12.88 -5.37 -13.23
N LYS A 221 13.05 -6.70 -13.34
CA LYS A 221 14.33 -7.38 -13.55
C LYS A 221 15.14 -6.84 -14.74
N PRO A 222 14.57 -6.59 -15.93
CA PRO A 222 15.32 -6.05 -17.07
C PRO A 222 15.85 -4.63 -16.88
N HIS A 223 15.30 -3.90 -15.92
CA HIS A 223 15.55 -2.47 -15.71
C HIS A 223 16.38 -2.16 -14.47
N HIS A 224 16.86 -3.16 -13.75
CA HIS A 224 17.50 -3.00 -12.45
C HIS A 224 18.66 -2.01 -12.45
N ALA A 225 19.58 -2.11 -13.39
CA ALA A 225 20.75 -1.22 -13.45
C ALA A 225 20.35 0.26 -13.54
N LYS A 226 19.22 0.55 -14.20
CA LYS A 226 18.69 1.91 -14.38
C LYS A 226 17.80 2.36 -13.24
N TRP A 227 17.01 1.44 -12.67
CA TRP A 227 15.93 1.80 -11.73
C TRP A 227 16.29 1.68 -10.26
N TRP A 228 17.38 1.03 -9.87
CA TRP A 228 17.83 1.04 -8.48
C TRP A 228 18.26 2.43 -8.01
N THR A 229 18.05 2.74 -6.74
CA THR A 229 18.53 4.00 -6.14
C THR A 229 20.05 4.09 -6.14
N LYS A 230 20.74 2.95 -5.97
CA LYS A 230 22.20 2.77 -6.04
C LYS A 230 22.54 1.28 -6.07
N PRO A 231 23.77 0.90 -6.49
CA PRO A 231 24.24 -0.48 -6.41
C PRO A 231 24.07 -1.07 -5.00
N GLY A 232 23.70 -2.35 -4.92
CA GLY A 232 23.50 -3.05 -3.66
C GLY A 232 22.29 -2.61 -2.82
N ASN A 233 21.35 -1.85 -3.39
CA ASN A 233 20.14 -1.42 -2.69
C ASN A 233 18.88 -1.98 -3.38
N VAL A 234 17.96 -2.55 -2.59
CA VAL A 234 16.70 -3.11 -3.09
C VAL A 234 15.68 -2.06 -3.52
N HIS A 235 15.88 -0.79 -3.14
CA HIS A 235 14.91 0.27 -3.42
C HIS A 235 15.11 0.85 -4.83
N PHE A 236 14.01 1.30 -5.40
CA PHE A 236 13.96 1.89 -6.72
C PHE A 236 14.00 3.43 -6.65
N ASN A 237 14.58 4.05 -7.68
CA ASN A 237 14.51 5.50 -7.88
C ASN A 237 13.09 5.92 -8.31
N SER A 238 12.87 7.22 -8.52
CA SER A 238 11.56 7.75 -8.89
C SER A 238 11.01 7.19 -10.21
N GLU A 239 11.89 6.93 -11.19
CA GLU A 239 11.48 6.34 -12.48
C GLU A 239 10.97 4.91 -12.27
N GLY A 240 11.76 4.07 -11.58
CA GLY A 240 11.38 2.69 -11.29
C GLY A 240 10.15 2.58 -10.39
N ALA A 241 10.02 3.44 -9.39
CA ALA A 241 8.82 3.50 -8.54
C ALA A 241 7.58 3.92 -9.34
N THR A 242 7.71 4.92 -10.23
CA THR A 242 6.62 5.35 -11.11
C THR A 242 6.19 4.25 -12.08
N ALA A 243 7.14 3.54 -12.67
CA ALA A 243 6.86 2.43 -13.58
C ALA A 243 6.10 1.30 -12.86
N GLN A 244 6.55 0.90 -11.66
CA GLN A 244 5.88 -0.10 -10.82
C GLN A 244 4.45 0.32 -10.43
N GLY A 245 4.25 1.61 -10.11
CA GLY A 245 2.92 2.13 -9.77
C GLY A 245 1.96 2.09 -10.95
N LYS A 246 2.42 2.43 -12.14
CA LYS A 246 1.62 2.32 -13.38
C LYS A 246 1.28 0.87 -13.72
N GLU A 247 2.23 -0.05 -13.57
CA GLU A 247 2.00 -1.48 -13.79
C GLU A 247 1.01 -2.06 -12.77
N SER A 248 1.16 -1.69 -11.49
CA SER A 248 0.20 -2.08 -10.45
C SER A 248 -1.21 -1.55 -10.75
N ALA A 249 -1.32 -0.30 -11.20
CA ALA A 249 -2.60 0.28 -11.60
C ALA A 249 -3.22 -0.45 -12.80
N ARG A 250 -2.42 -0.82 -13.80
CA ARG A 250 -2.86 -1.57 -14.98
C ARG A 250 -3.45 -2.93 -14.60
N VAL A 251 -2.76 -3.67 -13.71
CA VAL A 251 -3.24 -4.99 -13.26
C VAL A 251 -4.51 -4.84 -12.41
N ILE A 252 -4.56 -3.86 -11.51
CA ILE A 252 -5.75 -3.55 -10.72
C ILE A 252 -6.95 -3.23 -11.63
N GLU A 253 -6.76 -2.35 -12.61
CA GLU A 253 -7.83 -1.97 -13.55
C GLU A 253 -8.34 -3.18 -14.37
N GLN A 254 -7.45 -4.11 -14.72
CA GLN A 254 -7.85 -5.36 -15.39
C GLN A 254 -8.71 -6.25 -14.48
N GLU A 255 -8.39 -6.36 -13.19
CA GLU A 255 -9.19 -7.15 -12.25
C GLU A 255 -10.54 -6.47 -11.95
N LEU A 256 -10.59 -5.15 -11.88
CA LEU A 256 -11.86 -4.42 -11.72
C LEU A 256 -12.81 -4.64 -12.89
N LYS A 257 -12.30 -4.72 -14.13
CA LYS A 257 -13.12 -4.97 -15.34
C LYS A 257 -13.67 -6.40 -15.44
N LYS A 258 -13.13 -7.36 -14.70
CA LYS A 258 -13.66 -8.75 -14.66
C LYS A 258 -14.89 -8.89 -13.74
N ARG A 259 -15.40 -7.81 -13.18
CA ARG A 259 -16.56 -7.82 -12.27
C ARG A 259 -17.90 -7.74 -13.00
N ASP A 260 -17.85 -7.29 -14.23
CA ASP A 260 -19.02 -7.19 -15.13
C ASP A 260 -19.17 -8.48 -15.93
#